data_298e0b66633885b439da280fe00c6810
#
_entry.id   298e0b66633885b439da280fe00c6810
#
_cell.length_a   1.000
_cell.length_b   1.000
_cell.length_c   1.000
_cell.angle_alpha   90.00
_cell.angle_beta   90.00
_cell.angle_gamma   90.00
#
_symmetry.space_group_name_H-M   'P 1'
#
loop_
_entity.id
_entity.type
_entity.pdbx_description
1 polymer ?
#
loop_
_entity_poly.entity_id
_entity_poly.type
_entity_poly.pdbx_seq_one_letter_code
_entity_poly.pdbx_strand_id
1 'polypeptide(L)'
;MEIAMDLDGTLASYEGWRGIDHIGDPIPKMVDILMKHIEIGDNVTIFTSRVAGNDREESNDSRHNISKWLRKNNLPQLEITAIKEKKFRIFYDDRGCSVLKNMGLISTIEFCREDYEVKE
;
A
#
# COMPACT_ATOMS: atom_id res chain seq x y z
N MET A 1 16.37 0.48 -5.21
CA MET A 1 16.02 0.88 -3.83
C MET A 1 14.78 0.13 -3.33
N GLU A 2 14.53 0.23 -2.04
CA GLU A 2 13.40 -0.46 -1.42
C GLU A 2 12.20 0.46 -1.35
N ILE A 3 11.07 0.01 -1.88
CA ILE A 3 9.84 0.78 -2.00
C ILE A 3 8.74 0.09 -1.19
N ALA A 4 8.03 0.85 -0.40
CA ALA A 4 6.82 0.38 0.27
C ALA A 4 5.59 0.93 -0.48
N MET A 5 4.68 0.06 -0.85
CA MET A 5 3.47 0.44 -1.58
C MET A 5 2.24 -0.08 -0.86
N ASP A 6 1.37 0.82 -0.45
CA ASP A 6 0.09 0.46 0.17
C ASP A 6 -0.80 -0.28 -0.83
N LEU A 7 -1.69 -1.10 -0.30
CA LEU A 7 -2.62 -1.88 -1.12
C LEU A 7 -3.94 -1.14 -1.31
N ASP A 8 -4.77 -1.11 -0.27
CA ASP A 8 -6.12 -0.54 -0.34
C ASP A 8 -6.08 0.98 -0.52
N GLY A 9 -6.67 1.47 -1.60
CA GLY A 9 -6.69 2.90 -1.93
C GLY A 9 -5.49 3.37 -2.73
N THR A 10 -4.47 2.54 -2.92
CA THR A 10 -3.25 2.89 -3.65
C THR A 10 -3.05 1.97 -4.84
N LEU A 11 -2.69 0.71 -4.60
CA LEU A 11 -2.53 -0.27 -5.69
C LEU A 11 -3.86 -0.89 -6.09
N ALA A 12 -4.76 -1.11 -5.12
CA ALA A 12 -6.09 -1.66 -5.32
C ALA A 12 -7.16 -0.62 -4.99
N SER A 13 -8.24 -0.60 -5.77
CA SER A 13 -9.39 0.26 -5.49
C SER A 13 -10.01 -0.09 -4.14
N TYR A 14 -10.41 0.90 -3.36
CA TYR A 14 -10.95 0.69 -2.04
C TYR A 14 -12.19 1.55 -1.80
N GLU A 15 -13.31 0.90 -1.57
CA GLU A 15 -14.62 1.54 -1.36
C GLU A 15 -15.18 1.21 0.03
N GLY A 16 -14.32 0.82 0.96
CA GLY A 16 -14.69 0.42 2.30
C GLY A 16 -14.36 -1.04 2.57
N TRP A 17 -14.31 -1.39 3.83
CA TRP A 17 -13.93 -2.74 4.25
C TRP A 17 -15.04 -3.76 3.96
N ARG A 18 -14.70 -4.82 3.25
CA ARG A 18 -15.61 -5.91 2.88
C ARG A 18 -15.08 -7.29 3.24
N GLY A 19 -14.18 -7.34 4.21
CA GLY A 19 -13.58 -8.60 4.65
C GLY A 19 -12.22 -8.87 4.01
N ILE A 20 -11.51 -9.84 4.57
CA ILE A 20 -10.15 -10.17 4.13
C ILE A 20 -10.11 -10.84 2.75
N ASP A 21 -11.22 -11.41 2.30
CA ASP A 21 -11.29 -12.07 0.98
C ASP A 21 -11.50 -11.08 -0.16
N HIS A 22 -11.92 -9.86 0.15
CA HIS A 22 -12.23 -8.88 -0.88
C HIS A 22 -11.08 -7.90 -1.04
N ILE A 23 -10.53 -7.82 -2.24
CA ILE A 23 -9.57 -6.81 -2.65
C ILE A 23 -10.10 -6.23 -3.96
N GLY A 24 -10.15 -4.91 -4.05
CA GLY A 24 -10.68 -4.23 -5.23
C GLY A 24 -9.80 -4.41 -6.47
N ASP A 25 -10.23 -3.84 -7.57
CA ASP A 25 -9.49 -3.94 -8.82
C ASP A 25 -8.18 -3.17 -8.75
N PRO A 26 -7.14 -3.62 -9.47
CA PRO A 26 -5.88 -2.88 -9.57
C PRO A 26 -6.11 -1.48 -10.15
N ILE A 27 -5.42 -0.49 -9.62
CA ILE A 27 -5.46 0.87 -10.13
C ILE A 27 -4.38 1.01 -11.22
N PRO A 28 -4.77 1.18 -12.50
CA PRO A 28 -3.82 1.09 -13.62
C PRO A 28 -2.60 2.01 -13.48
N LYS A 29 -2.79 3.24 -13.02
CA LYS A 29 -1.67 4.18 -12.87
C LYS A 29 -0.67 3.72 -11.83
N MET A 30 -1.13 3.08 -10.75
CA MET A 30 -0.25 2.57 -9.72
C MET A 30 0.42 1.27 -10.14
N VAL A 31 -0.27 0.45 -10.93
CA VAL A 31 0.35 -0.72 -11.55
C VAL A 31 1.52 -0.30 -12.45
N ASP A 32 1.35 0.77 -13.22
CA ASP A 32 2.42 1.29 -14.07
C ASP A 32 3.63 1.75 -13.23
N ILE A 33 3.38 2.41 -12.12
CA ILE A 33 4.45 2.84 -11.21
C ILE A 33 5.17 1.63 -10.62
N LEU A 34 4.40 0.64 -10.15
CA LEU A 34 4.95 -0.61 -9.62
C LEU A 34 5.87 -1.27 -10.66
N MET A 35 5.37 -1.44 -11.86
CA MET A 35 6.12 -2.15 -12.92
C MET A 35 7.37 -1.38 -13.34
N LYS A 36 7.33 -0.04 -13.34
CA LYS A 36 8.52 0.77 -13.62
C LYS A 36 9.59 0.59 -12.57
N HIS A 37 9.22 0.54 -11.28
CA HIS A 37 10.18 0.27 -10.21
C HIS A 37 10.84 -1.10 -10.39
N ILE A 38 10.04 -2.11 -10.71
CA ILE A 38 10.57 -3.47 -10.92
C ILE A 38 11.49 -3.50 -12.12
N GLU A 39 11.12 -2.83 -13.20
CA GLU A 39 11.91 -2.78 -14.43
C GLU A 39 13.30 -2.18 -14.21
N ILE A 40 13.41 -1.16 -13.38
CA ILE A 40 14.71 -0.52 -13.08
C ILE A 40 15.46 -1.21 -11.95
N GLY A 41 14.95 -2.29 -11.40
CA GLY A 41 15.65 -3.10 -10.39
C GLY A 41 15.32 -2.75 -8.95
N ASP A 42 14.30 -1.93 -8.69
CA ASP A 42 13.86 -1.65 -7.33
C ASP A 42 13.06 -2.82 -6.77
N ASN A 43 13.13 -3.01 -5.46
CA ASN A 43 12.30 -3.99 -4.76
C ASN A 43 11.07 -3.29 -4.21
N VAL A 44 9.90 -3.80 -4.53
CA VAL A 44 8.64 -3.26 -4.02
C VAL A 44 8.01 -4.25 -3.05
N THR A 45 7.64 -3.77 -1.87
CA THR A 45 6.96 -4.55 -0.84
C THR A 45 5.56 -3.96 -0.66
N ILE A 46 4.55 -4.82 -0.58
CA ILE A 46 3.20 -4.39 -0.20
C ILE A 46 3.22 -4.05 1.29
N PHE A 47 2.89 -2.81 1.61
CA PHE A 47 2.86 -2.30 2.98
C PHE A 47 1.40 -2.08 3.36
N THR A 48 0.83 -2.98 4.15
CA THR A 48 -0.61 -3.00 4.40
C THR A 48 -0.94 -3.37 5.85
N SER A 49 -1.92 -2.67 6.41
CA SER A 49 -2.45 -2.99 7.72
C SER A 49 -3.21 -4.32 7.76
N ARG A 50 -3.55 -4.89 6.61
CA ARG A 50 -4.25 -6.19 6.55
C ARG A 50 -3.48 -7.31 7.24
N VAL A 51 -2.16 -7.20 7.31
CA VAL A 51 -1.33 -8.22 7.96
C VAL A 51 -0.80 -7.77 9.32
N ALA A 52 -1.29 -6.63 9.82
CA ALA A 52 -0.97 -6.15 11.15
C ALA A 52 -1.79 -6.90 12.21
N GLY A 53 -1.37 -6.76 13.47
CA GLY A 53 -2.10 -7.33 14.59
C GLY A 53 -1.52 -8.66 15.08
N ASN A 54 -2.14 -9.19 16.12
CA ASN A 54 -1.65 -10.36 16.84
C ASN A 54 -2.29 -11.68 16.40
N ASP A 55 -3.34 -11.63 15.58
CA ASP A 55 -3.98 -12.83 15.06
C ASP A 55 -3.17 -13.37 13.88
N ARG A 56 -2.35 -14.38 14.17
CA ARG A 56 -1.47 -14.98 13.18
C ARG A 56 -2.25 -15.66 12.05
N GLU A 57 -3.35 -16.32 12.39
CA GLU A 57 -4.17 -17.01 11.40
C GLU A 57 -4.78 -16.02 10.40
N GLU A 58 -5.39 -14.95 10.91
CA GLU A 58 -5.95 -13.89 10.06
C GLU A 58 -4.87 -13.22 9.21
N SER A 59 -3.71 -12.95 9.79
CA SER A 59 -2.58 -12.36 9.07
C SER A 59 -2.11 -13.28 7.93
N ASN A 60 -2.02 -14.58 8.19
CA ASN A 60 -1.62 -15.55 7.17
C ASN A 60 -2.67 -15.68 6.06
N ASP A 61 -3.95 -15.65 6.41
CA ASP A 61 -5.02 -15.67 5.42
C ASP A 61 -5.02 -14.42 4.57
N SER A 62 -4.77 -13.26 5.17
CA SER A 62 -4.64 -12.00 4.44
C SER A 62 -3.47 -12.03 3.48
N ARG A 63 -2.31 -12.55 3.90
CA ARG A 63 -1.14 -12.70 3.03
C ARG A 63 -1.45 -13.61 1.84
N HIS A 64 -2.12 -14.71 2.11
CA HIS A 64 -2.52 -15.66 1.06
C HIS A 64 -3.46 -14.99 0.05
N ASN A 65 -4.45 -14.24 0.54
CA ASN A 65 -5.41 -13.56 -0.31
C ASN A 65 -4.74 -12.49 -1.17
N ILE A 66 -3.78 -11.74 -0.62
CA ILE A 66 -3.03 -10.75 -1.38
C ILE A 66 -2.19 -11.42 -2.46
N SER A 67 -1.49 -12.50 -2.14
CA SER A 67 -0.68 -13.24 -3.11
C SER A 67 -1.55 -13.79 -4.24
N LYS A 68 -2.73 -14.29 -3.92
CA LYS A 68 -3.69 -14.77 -4.90
C LYS A 68 -4.19 -13.64 -5.80
N TRP A 69 -4.46 -12.48 -5.21
CA TRP A 69 -4.90 -11.29 -5.95
C TRP A 69 -3.83 -10.82 -6.93
N LEU A 70 -2.56 -10.78 -6.49
CA LEU A 70 -1.44 -10.43 -7.37
C LEU A 70 -1.40 -11.37 -8.57
N ARG A 71 -1.48 -12.67 -8.32
CA ARG A 71 -1.43 -13.69 -9.37
C ARG A 71 -2.61 -13.56 -10.34
N LYS A 72 -3.80 -13.37 -9.81
CA LYS A 72 -5.02 -13.21 -10.62
C LYS A 72 -4.93 -12.02 -11.56
N ASN A 73 -4.25 -10.97 -11.14
CA ASN A 73 -4.13 -9.73 -11.91
C ASN A 73 -2.83 -9.64 -12.71
N ASN A 74 -2.11 -10.75 -12.85
CA ASN A 74 -0.85 -10.84 -13.61
C ASN A 74 0.23 -9.89 -13.08
N LEU A 75 0.21 -9.66 -11.76
CA LEU A 75 1.22 -8.87 -11.08
C LEU A 75 2.27 -9.78 -10.46
N PRO A 76 3.50 -9.32 -10.30
CA PRO A 76 4.54 -10.14 -9.68
C PRO A 76 4.21 -10.43 -8.22
N GLN A 77 4.73 -11.55 -7.72
CA GLN A 77 4.64 -11.85 -6.30
C GLN A 77 5.58 -10.93 -5.55
N LEU A 78 5.06 -10.29 -4.50
CA LEU A 78 5.79 -9.30 -3.72
C LEU A 78 5.77 -9.69 -2.25
N GLU A 79 6.79 -9.27 -1.53
CA GLU A 79 6.77 -9.36 -0.07
C GLU A 79 5.65 -8.49 0.48
N ILE A 80 5.13 -8.86 1.64
CA ILE A 80 3.99 -8.20 2.27
C ILE A 80 4.36 -7.94 3.73
N THR A 81 4.16 -6.72 4.21
CA THR A 81 4.46 -6.36 5.58
C THR A 81 3.50 -5.28 6.10
N ALA A 82 3.35 -5.22 7.42
CA ALA A 82 2.71 -4.10 8.10
C ALA A 82 3.73 -3.28 8.89
N ILE A 83 5.01 -3.59 8.76
CA ILE A 83 6.07 -2.96 9.53
C ILE A 83 6.77 -1.90 8.70
N LYS A 84 6.86 -0.69 9.25
CA LYS A 84 7.63 0.39 8.62
C LYS A 84 9.11 0.15 8.88
N GLU A 85 9.76 -0.51 7.93
CA GLU A 85 11.16 -0.88 8.07
C GLU A 85 12.08 0.25 7.64
N LYS A 86 13.24 0.29 8.27
CA LYS A 86 14.28 1.31 8.03
C LYS A 86 14.76 1.31 6.57
N LYS A 87 14.68 0.19 5.88
CA LYS A 87 15.16 0.06 4.50
C LYS A 87 14.34 0.83 3.47
N PHE A 88 13.05 1.08 3.75
CA PHE A 88 12.18 1.73 2.78
C PHE A 88 12.58 3.17 2.52
N ARG A 89 12.68 3.52 1.24
CA ARG A 89 13.07 4.86 0.78
C ARG A 89 11.88 5.69 0.35
N ILE A 90 10.83 5.04 -0.19
CA ILE A 90 9.63 5.70 -0.66
C ILE A 90 8.42 4.93 -0.14
N PHE A 91 7.43 5.66 0.31
CA PHE A 91 6.13 5.11 0.70
C PHE A 91 5.06 5.68 -0.22
N TYR A 92 4.44 4.82 -1.02
CA TYR A 92 3.25 5.19 -1.77
C TYR A 92 2.05 4.82 -0.93
N ASP A 93 1.29 5.81 -0.49
CA ASP A 93 0.18 5.63 0.44
C ASP A 93 -0.82 6.76 0.23
N ASP A 94 -2.09 6.43 0.01
CA ASP A 94 -3.13 7.43 -0.24
C ASP A 94 -3.48 8.27 0.99
N ARG A 95 -3.07 7.81 2.17
CA ARG A 95 -3.37 8.47 3.45
C ARG A 95 -2.17 9.19 4.06
N GLY A 96 -1.04 9.17 3.38
CA GLY A 96 0.17 9.83 3.86
C GLY A 96 0.30 11.25 3.33
N CYS A 97 0.80 12.15 4.17
CA CYS A 97 1.22 13.48 3.75
C CYS A 97 2.74 13.52 3.75
N SER A 98 3.31 13.94 2.63
CA SER A 98 4.76 14.05 2.53
C SER A 98 5.26 15.32 3.24
N VAL A 99 6.28 15.17 4.04
CA VAL A 99 6.89 16.26 4.83
C VAL A 99 8.31 16.48 4.34
N LEU A 100 8.67 17.75 4.12
CA LEU A 100 10.04 18.09 3.75
C LEU A 100 10.97 17.84 4.93
N LYS A 101 12.05 17.12 4.65
CA LYS A 101 12.98 16.67 5.68
C LYS A 101 13.49 17.82 6.55
N ASN A 102 13.35 17.69 7.86
CA ASN A 102 13.82 18.62 8.88
C ASN A 102 13.20 20.03 8.85
N MET A 103 12.21 20.28 7.99
CA MET A 103 11.64 21.62 7.82
C MET A 103 10.25 21.78 8.41
N GLY A 104 9.55 20.67 8.67
CA GLY A 104 8.18 20.72 9.16
C GLY A 104 7.19 21.28 8.16
N LEU A 105 7.53 21.25 6.87
CA LEU A 105 6.66 21.74 5.81
C LEU A 105 6.04 20.57 5.05
N ILE A 106 4.76 20.69 4.77
CA ILE A 106 4.03 19.69 3.98
C ILE A 106 4.31 19.97 2.51
N SER A 107 4.80 18.96 1.79
CA SER A 107 5.14 19.10 0.38
C SER A 107 3.95 18.95 -0.55
N THR A 108 2.85 18.36 -0.06
CA THR A 108 1.60 18.22 -0.81
C THR A 108 0.52 18.97 -0.05
N ILE A 109 -0.03 19.98 -0.66
CA ILE A 109 -1.05 20.82 -0.03
C ILE A 109 -2.47 20.28 -0.23
N GLU A 110 -2.65 19.39 -1.21
CA GLU A 110 -3.94 18.79 -1.47
C GLU A 110 -3.97 17.39 -0.90
N PHE A 111 -4.83 17.19 0.07
CA PHE A 111 -5.23 15.86 0.49
C PHE A 111 -6.74 15.91 0.67
N CYS A 112 -7.36 14.76 0.52
CA CYS A 112 -8.82 14.66 0.60
C CYS A 112 -9.29 14.86 2.03
N ARG A 113 -9.51 16.09 2.41
CA ARG A 113 -9.96 16.43 3.77
C ARG A 113 -11.29 15.78 4.09
N GLU A 114 -12.15 15.65 3.09
CA GLU A 114 -13.43 14.98 3.25
C GLU A 114 -13.30 13.53 3.70
N ASP A 115 -12.23 12.85 3.24
CA ASP A 115 -11.99 11.45 3.58
C ASP A 115 -11.51 11.26 5.01
N TYR A 116 -10.91 12.29 5.59
CA TYR A 116 -10.26 12.22 6.89
C TYR A 116 -10.83 13.22 7.89
N GLU A 117 -11.88 13.90 7.52
CA GLU A 117 -12.47 14.87 8.41
C GLU A 117 -13.06 14.15 9.61
N VAL A 118 -12.50 14.48 10.77
CA VAL A 118 -13.03 13.98 12.03
C VAL A 118 -14.27 14.79 12.34
N LYS A 119 -15.39 14.12 12.40
CA LYS A 119 -16.63 14.76 12.81
C LYS A 119 -16.57 15.01 14.32
N GLU A 120 -16.39 16.22 14.63
CA GLU A 120 -16.36 16.67 16.01
C GLU A 120 -17.77 16.79 16.59
#